data_897033f7e1ceb83aa9f07323b199ea36
#
_entry.id   897033f7e1ceb83aa9f07323b199ea36
#
_cell.length_a   1.000
_cell.length_b   1.000
_cell.length_c   1.000
_cell.angle_alpha   90.00
_cell.angle_beta   90.00
_cell.angle_gamma   90.00
#
_symmetry.space_group_name_H-M   'P 1'
#
loop_
_entity.id
_entity.type
_entity.pdbx_description
1 polymer ?
#
loop_
_entity_poly.entity_id
_entity_poly.type
_entity_poly.pdbx_seq_one_letter_code
_entity_poly.pdbx_strand_id
1 'polypeptide(L)'
;YGLNFVARIIKNIMDSNSVQKILIIIVSRIGDTLLTTPAIESISGHYKDAEITVLAHPKRYTVLQHLPFVHNVSSISKNTAIWKGRFGKVYDLAFVYGYDESLVLYAIRVSNRVIAFEQSDKRINNKLYRAVKFPTSQGKHFVDLWMTLPHSINVNTITKRLSLFITKEEQLFAENTLIKSGLDNKLLIGLQVASFPTKAYRDWPIEHFLELCNKIINKYQNAHF
;
A
#
# COMPACT_ATOMS: atom_id res chain seq x y z
N TYR A 1 -25.09 30.05 7.40
CA TYR A 1 -24.09 28.96 7.58
C TYR A 1 -24.55 27.62 6.97
N GLY A 2 -25.86 27.29 6.96
CA GLY A 2 -26.39 26.01 6.45
C GLY A 2 -26.34 25.82 4.93
N LEU A 3 -26.59 26.86 4.14
CA LEU A 3 -26.60 26.80 2.67
C LEU A 3 -25.22 26.47 2.05
N ASN A 4 -24.17 27.04 2.62
CA ASN A 4 -22.80 26.76 2.18
C ASN A 4 -22.34 25.32 2.51
N PHE A 5 -22.85 24.74 3.61
CA PHE A 5 -22.56 23.36 4.00
C PHE A 5 -23.27 22.37 3.07
N VAL A 6 -24.55 22.59 2.77
CA VAL A 6 -25.34 21.77 1.84
C VAL A 6 -24.79 21.85 0.42
N ALA A 7 -24.46 23.05 -0.07
CA ALA A 7 -23.85 23.22 -1.38
C ALA A 7 -22.47 22.51 -1.49
N ARG A 8 -21.70 22.48 -0.40
CA ARG A 8 -20.42 21.78 -0.34
C ARG A 8 -20.61 20.24 -0.34
N ILE A 9 -21.64 19.74 0.34
CA ILE A 9 -22.01 18.30 0.32
C ILE A 9 -22.46 17.90 -1.09
N ILE A 10 -23.38 18.66 -1.70
CA ILE A 10 -23.89 18.40 -3.06
C ILE A 10 -22.73 18.44 -4.08
N LYS A 11 -21.83 19.43 -3.99
CA LYS A 11 -20.66 19.50 -4.86
C LYS A 11 -19.72 18.31 -4.65
N ASN A 12 -19.48 17.86 -3.42
CA ASN A 12 -18.67 16.67 -3.14
C ASN A 12 -19.34 15.37 -3.67
N ILE A 13 -20.67 15.24 -3.57
CA ILE A 13 -21.41 14.11 -4.10
C ILE A 13 -21.39 14.12 -5.64
N MET A 14 -21.59 15.27 -6.25
CA MET A 14 -21.49 15.39 -7.72
C MET A 14 -20.07 15.15 -8.23
N ASP A 15 -19.04 15.60 -7.49
CA ASP A 15 -17.64 15.32 -7.82
C ASP A 15 -17.26 13.84 -7.62
N SER A 16 -17.84 13.13 -6.64
CA SER A 16 -17.59 11.71 -6.45
C SER A 16 -18.21 10.84 -7.54
N ASN A 17 -19.42 11.16 -7.99
CA ASN A 17 -20.12 10.43 -9.07
C ASN A 17 -19.46 10.63 -10.45
N SER A 18 -18.59 11.63 -10.62
CA SER A 18 -17.87 11.88 -11.86
C SER A 18 -16.54 11.13 -11.97
N VAL A 19 -16.05 10.51 -10.87
CA VAL A 19 -14.78 9.76 -10.84
C VAL A 19 -15.05 8.31 -11.22
N GLN A 20 -14.58 7.91 -12.39
CA GLN A 20 -14.74 6.56 -12.94
C GLN A 20 -13.45 5.74 -12.88
N LYS A 21 -12.28 6.38 -12.96
CA LYS A 21 -10.98 5.71 -12.99
C LYS A 21 -10.01 6.35 -12.01
N ILE A 22 -9.54 5.55 -11.06
CA ILE A 22 -8.59 5.99 -10.04
C ILE A 22 -7.27 5.24 -10.19
N LEU A 23 -6.19 6.00 -10.18
CA LEU A 23 -4.83 5.49 -10.16
C LEU A 23 -4.23 5.63 -8.76
N ILE A 24 -3.64 4.55 -8.24
CA ILE A 24 -2.88 4.59 -7.00
C ILE A 24 -1.46 4.13 -7.28
N ILE A 25 -0.47 4.91 -6.92
CA ILE A 25 0.95 4.58 -7.13
C ILE A 25 1.62 4.42 -5.78
N ILE A 26 2.20 3.22 -5.56
CA ILE A 26 2.98 2.89 -4.38
C ILE A 26 4.25 2.11 -4.75
N VAL A 27 5.37 2.78 -4.91
CA VAL A 27 6.67 2.18 -5.22
C VAL A 27 7.54 2.21 -3.98
N SER A 28 7.35 1.23 -3.11
CA SER A 28 8.00 1.18 -1.80
C SER A 28 8.42 -0.25 -1.44
N ARG A 29 8.85 -0.45 -0.19
CA ARG A 29 9.13 -1.78 0.37
C ARG A 29 7.83 -2.56 0.57
N ILE A 30 7.93 -3.89 0.74
CA ILE A 30 6.76 -4.76 0.87
C ILE A 30 5.87 -4.36 2.07
N GLY A 31 6.47 -4.03 3.21
CA GLY A 31 5.74 -3.57 4.40
C GLY A 31 5.00 -2.27 4.15
N ASP A 32 5.65 -1.26 3.56
CA ASP A 32 5.02 0.02 3.23
C ASP A 32 3.88 -0.16 2.20
N THR A 33 4.05 -1.11 1.27
CA THR A 33 3.00 -1.46 0.30
C THR A 33 1.77 -2.03 1.01
N LEU A 34 1.96 -2.93 1.97
CA LEU A 34 0.86 -3.47 2.79
C LEU A 34 0.23 -2.41 3.69
N LEU A 35 1.03 -1.52 4.29
CA LEU A 35 0.54 -0.42 5.12
C LEU A 35 -0.35 0.57 4.35
N THR A 36 -0.33 0.54 3.01
CA THR A 36 -1.19 1.38 2.16
C THR A 36 -2.57 0.74 1.92
N THR A 37 -2.75 -0.56 2.18
CA THR A 37 -4.01 -1.27 1.86
C THR A 37 -5.25 -0.66 2.54
N PRO A 38 -5.23 -0.17 3.80
CA PRO A 38 -6.37 0.51 4.39
C PRO A 38 -6.78 1.79 3.66
N ALA A 39 -5.79 2.52 3.13
CA ALA A 39 -6.05 3.72 2.34
C ALA A 39 -6.67 3.37 0.98
N ILE A 40 -6.18 2.31 0.31
CA ILE A 40 -6.75 1.80 -0.94
C ILE A 40 -8.20 1.37 -0.74
N GLU A 41 -8.50 0.61 0.32
CA GLU A 41 -9.85 0.17 0.67
C GLU A 41 -10.79 1.34 0.96
N SER A 42 -10.29 2.35 1.69
CA SER A 42 -11.06 3.55 2.00
C SER A 42 -11.38 4.38 0.74
N ILE A 43 -10.43 4.49 -0.20
CA ILE A 43 -10.63 5.15 -1.49
C ILE A 43 -11.68 4.37 -2.31
N SER A 44 -11.54 3.05 -2.43
CA SER A 44 -12.49 2.20 -3.15
C SER A 44 -13.89 2.28 -2.55
N GLY A 45 -14.03 2.21 -1.24
CA GLY A 45 -15.33 2.30 -0.59
C GLY A 45 -15.99 3.67 -0.67
N HIS A 46 -15.21 4.76 -0.85
CA HIS A 46 -15.73 6.10 -1.10
C HIS A 46 -16.20 6.28 -2.56
N TYR A 47 -15.44 5.74 -3.51
CA TYR A 47 -15.70 5.79 -4.95
C TYR A 47 -16.16 4.41 -5.45
N LYS A 48 -17.37 3.99 -5.04
CA LYS A 48 -17.87 2.61 -5.23
C LYS A 48 -17.94 2.16 -6.70
N ASP A 49 -18.19 3.10 -7.59
CA ASP A 49 -18.36 2.82 -9.03
C ASP A 49 -17.07 3.05 -9.84
N ALA A 50 -15.97 3.42 -9.16
CA ALA A 50 -14.72 3.70 -9.82
C ALA A 50 -13.84 2.46 -9.98
N GLU A 51 -13.23 2.32 -11.15
CA GLU A 51 -12.20 1.33 -11.42
C GLU A 51 -10.87 1.73 -10.76
N ILE A 52 -10.41 0.93 -9.80
CA ILE A 52 -9.16 1.17 -9.08
C ILE A 52 -8.02 0.43 -9.76
N THR A 53 -7.04 1.16 -10.26
CA THR A 53 -5.77 0.64 -10.76
C THR A 53 -4.64 0.98 -9.78
N VAL A 54 -3.88 -0.04 -9.37
CA VAL A 54 -2.70 0.15 -8.51
C VAL A 54 -1.43 -0.14 -9.29
N LEU A 55 -0.50 0.79 -9.28
CA LEU A 55 0.86 0.61 -9.80
C LEU A 55 1.85 0.53 -8.63
N ALA A 56 2.53 -0.60 -8.51
CA ALA A 56 3.48 -0.86 -7.43
C ALA A 56 4.87 -1.24 -7.95
N HIS A 57 5.81 -1.46 -7.04
CA HIS A 57 7.16 -1.86 -7.40
C HIS A 57 7.18 -3.23 -8.09
N PRO A 58 7.95 -3.44 -9.20
CA PRO A 58 7.92 -4.69 -9.99
C PRO A 58 8.16 -5.99 -9.20
N LYS A 59 8.93 -5.93 -8.12
CA LYS A 59 9.20 -7.10 -7.27
C LYS A 59 8.21 -7.28 -6.10
N ARG A 60 7.19 -6.44 -5.98
CA ARG A 60 6.34 -6.39 -4.76
C ARG A 60 4.85 -6.19 -5.05
N TYR A 61 4.45 -5.97 -6.30
CA TYR A 61 3.05 -5.72 -6.67
C TYR A 61 2.15 -6.93 -6.41
N THR A 62 2.72 -8.12 -6.35
CA THR A 62 1.99 -9.38 -6.15
C THR A 62 1.18 -9.41 -4.85
N VAL A 63 1.64 -8.74 -3.79
CA VAL A 63 0.91 -8.67 -2.51
C VAL A 63 -0.42 -7.90 -2.60
N LEU A 64 -0.68 -7.22 -3.71
CA LEU A 64 -1.90 -6.46 -3.95
C LEU A 64 -2.85 -7.14 -4.96
N GLN A 65 -2.41 -8.21 -5.63
CA GLN A 65 -3.12 -8.79 -6.78
C GLN A 65 -4.51 -9.33 -6.47
N HIS A 66 -4.73 -9.79 -5.24
CA HIS A 66 -5.99 -10.45 -4.88
C HIS A 66 -6.86 -9.60 -3.93
N LEU A 67 -6.58 -8.29 -3.85
CA LEU A 67 -7.40 -7.38 -3.06
C LEU A 67 -8.77 -7.18 -3.74
N PRO A 68 -9.89 -7.50 -3.06
CA PRO A 68 -11.22 -7.49 -3.69
C PRO A 68 -11.71 -6.09 -4.08
N PHE A 69 -11.05 -5.06 -3.57
CA PHE A 69 -11.36 -3.66 -3.84
C PHE A 69 -10.37 -3.01 -4.85
N VAL A 70 -9.55 -3.81 -5.53
CA VAL A 70 -8.63 -3.38 -6.58
C VAL A 70 -8.96 -4.11 -7.87
N HIS A 71 -9.18 -3.39 -8.97
CA HIS A 71 -9.55 -3.94 -10.25
C HIS A 71 -8.32 -4.35 -11.08
N ASN A 72 -7.30 -3.51 -11.08
CA ASN A 72 -6.09 -3.75 -11.86
C ASN A 72 -4.85 -3.51 -11.00
N VAL A 73 -3.93 -4.46 -11.01
CA VAL A 73 -2.62 -4.32 -10.39
C VAL A 73 -1.53 -4.51 -11.45
N SER A 74 -0.61 -3.56 -11.51
CA SER A 74 0.52 -3.63 -12.43
C SER A 74 1.77 -3.03 -11.80
N SER A 75 2.87 -3.07 -12.53
CA SER A 75 4.14 -2.57 -12.02
C SER A 75 4.60 -1.29 -12.72
N ILE A 76 5.23 -0.43 -11.93
CA ILE A 76 5.94 0.75 -12.41
C ILE A 76 7.25 0.91 -11.63
N SER A 77 8.26 1.41 -12.30
CA SER A 77 9.51 1.86 -11.67
C SER A 77 9.79 3.32 -12.02
N LYS A 78 10.69 3.95 -11.29
CA LYS A 78 11.12 5.33 -11.56
C LYS A 78 11.55 5.52 -13.01
N ASN A 79 12.36 4.59 -13.53
CA ASN A 79 12.88 4.65 -14.89
C ASN A 79 11.78 4.47 -15.94
N THR A 80 10.85 3.55 -15.74
CA THR A 80 9.75 3.32 -16.69
C THR A 80 8.70 4.43 -16.64
N ALA A 81 8.54 5.12 -15.50
CA ALA A 81 7.63 6.25 -15.35
C ALA A 81 7.98 7.43 -16.27
N ILE A 82 9.27 7.64 -16.58
CA ILE A 82 9.73 8.71 -17.46
C ILE A 82 9.18 8.53 -18.88
N TRP A 83 9.12 7.31 -19.37
CA TRP A 83 8.75 6.97 -20.74
C TRP A 83 7.26 6.61 -20.92
N LYS A 84 6.59 6.13 -19.86
CA LYS A 84 5.16 5.82 -19.87
C LYS A 84 4.30 7.10 -19.78
N GLY A 85 3.06 7.01 -20.23
CA GLY A 85 2.08 8.10 -20.09
C GLY A 85 2.16 9.17 -21.18
N ARG A 86 2.60 8.80 -22.40
CA ARG A 86 2.66 9.71 -23.56
C ARG A 86 1.30 9.94 -24.25
N PHE A 87 0.29 9.12 -23.95
CA PHE A 87 -0.98 9.05 -24.70
C PHE A 87 -2.16 9.76 -24.01
N GLY A 88 -1.87 10.75 -23.19
CA GLY A 88 -2.90 11.58 -22.58
C GLY A 88 -3.46 11.06 -21.26
N LYS A 89 -4.48 11.75 -20.76
CA LYS A 89 -5.08 11.47 -19.46
C LYS A 89 -6.09 10.33 -19.55
N VAL A 90 -5.87 9.31 -18.75
CA VAL A 90 -6.67 8.07 -18.70
C VAL A 90 -7.44 7.97 -17.38
N TYR A 91 -6.95 8.62 -16.32
CA TYR A 91 -7.51 8.57 -14.97
C TYR A 91 -8.11 9.91 -14.55
N ASP A 92 -9.21 9.85 -13.83
CA ASP A 92 -9.86 11.05 -13.29
C ASP A 92 -9.14 11.56 -12.04
N LEU A 93 -8.65 10.62 -11.22
CA LEU A 93 -8.00 10.91 -9.96
C LEU A 93 -6.79 10.01 -9.77
N ALA A 94 -5.72 10.53 -9.18
CA ALA A 94 -4.56 9.73 -8.79
C ALA A 94 -4.10 10.07 -7.37
N PHE A 95 -3.65 9.03 -6.66
CA PHE A 95 -2.96 9.13 -5.38
C PHE A 95 -1.54 8.61 -5.54
N VAL A 96 -0.54 9.38 -5.13
CA VAL A 96 0.87 8.97 -5.21
C VAL A 96 1.48 8.91 -3.83
N TYR A 97 1.77 7.70 -3.38
CA TYR A 97 2.39 7.41 -2.10
C TYR A 97 3.92 7.37 -2.26
N GLY A 98 4.58 8.39 -1.77
CA GLY A 98 6.04 8.53 -1.84
C GLY A 98 6.48 9.92 -2.30
N TYR A 99 7.81 10.09 -2.37
CA TYR A 99 8.47 11.37 -2.68
C TYR A 99 9.23 11.34 -3.99
N ASP A 100 8.93 10.36 -4.85
CA ASP A 100 9.61 10.25 -6.13
C ASP A 100 8.96 11.13 -7.17
N GLU A 101 9.65 12.20 -7.53
CA GLU A 101 9.15 13.19 -8.51
C GLU A 101 8.82 12.59 -9.87
N SER A 102 9.54 11.54 -10.31
CA SER A 102 9.26 10.90 -11.61
C SER A 102 7.91 10.18 -11.61
N LEU A 103 7.51 9.58 -10.47
CA LEU A 103 6.20 8.94 -10.31
C LEU A 103 5.08 9.98 -10.20
N VAL A 104 5.32 11.08 -9.52
CA VAL A 104 4.37 12.20 -9.43
C VAL A 104 4.16 12.84 -10.80
N LEU A 105 5.23 13.10 -11.54
CA LEU A 105 5.16 13.63 -12.92
C LEU A 105 4.45 12.66 -13.87
N TYR A 106 4.66 11.35 -13.70
CA TYR A 106 3.90 10.35 -14.44
C TYR A 106 2.39 10.47 -14.13
N ALA A 107 2.01 10.52 -12.84
CA ALA A 107 0.62 10.67 -12.45
C ALA A 107 -0.02 11.94 -13.04
N ILE A 108 0.71 13.07 -13.03
CA ILE A 108 0.26 14.35 -13.62
C ILE A 108 0.01 14.22 -15.13
N ARG A 109 0.80 13.42 -15.84
CA ARG A 109 0.61 13.20 -17.29
C ARG A 109 -0.64 12.38 -17.60
N VAL A 110 -0.94 11.36 -16.78
CA VAL A 110 -1.99 10.39 -17.08
C VAL A 110 -3.30 10.63 -16.33
N SER A 111 -3.35 11.58 -15.40
CA SER A 111 -4.53 11.83 -14.55
C SER A 111 -4.97 13.28 -14.58
N ASN A 112 -6.29 13.52 -14.45
CA ASN A 112 -6.87 14.86 -14.41
C ASN A 112 -6.55 15.57 -13.09
N ARG A 113 -6.66 14.85 -11.98
CA ARG A 113 -6.41 15.35 -10.61
C ARG A 113 -5.41 14.45 -9.92
N VAL A 114 -4.38 15.00 -9.31
CA VAL A 114 -3.35 14.25 -8.59
C VAL A 114 -3.23 14.74 -7.16
N ILE A 115 -3.27 13.80 -6.23
CA ILE A 115 -3.05 14.00 -4.80
C ILE A 115 -1.74 13.32 -4.44
N ALA A 116 -0.80 14.05 -3.92
CA ALA A 116 0.50 13.53 -3.53
C ALA A 116 1.05 14.27 -2.31
N PHE A 117 2.04 13.69 -1.67
CA PHE A 117 2.83 14.44 -0.70
C PHE A 117 3.61 15.56 -1.36
N GLU A 118 3.85 16.65 -0.63
CA GLU A 118 4.66 17.77 -1.11
C GLU A 118 6.03 17.27 -1.58
N GLN A 119 6.40 17.70 -2.78
CA GLN A 119 7.70 17.43 -3.38
C GLN A 119 8.65 18.59 -3.10
N SER A 120 9.96 18.34 -3.23
CA SER A 120 10.98 19.37 -3.07
C SER A 120 10.83 20.50 -4.09
N ASP A 121 10.46 20.18 -5.32
CA ASP A 121 10.19 21.17 -6.37
C ASP A 121 8.78 21.74 -6.24
N LYS A 122 8.69 23.02 -5.86
CA LYS A 122 7.42 23.76 -5.76
C LYS A 122 6.64 23.83 -7.08
N ARG A 123 7.32 23.76 -8.23
CA ARG A 123 6.66 23.76 -9.55
C ARG A 123 5.85 22.48 -9.77
N ILE A 124 6.27 21.37 -9.19
CA ILE A 124 5.50 20.12 -9.20
C ILE A 124 4.28 20.28 -8.28
N ASN A 125 4.47 20.80 -7.08
CA ASN A 125 3.38 21.01 -6.11
C ASN A 125 2.25 21.89 -6.67
N ASN A 126 2.59 22.90 -7.47
CA ASN A 126 1.61 23.79 -8.11
C ASN A 126 0.76 23.09 -9.19
N LYS A 127 1.18 21.92 -9.69
CA LYS A 127 0.41 21.10 -10.64
C LYS A 127 -0.46 20.05 -9.96
N LEU A 128 -0.32 19.86 -8.64
CA LEU A 128 -1.11 18.90 -7.89
C LEU A 128 -2.50 19.48 -7.58
N TYR A 129 -3.53 18.65 -7.65
CA TYR A 129 -4.85 18.99 -7.13
C TYR A 129 -4.81 19.19 -5.61
N ARG A 130 -4.02 18.36 -4.92
CA ARG A 130 -3.67 18.53 -3.51
C ARG A 130 -2.20 18.15 -3.29
N ALA A 131 -1.39 19.08 -2.87
CA ALA A 131 -0.09 18.83 -2.27
C ALA A 131 -0.28 18.71 -0.75
N VAL A 132 0.00 17.55 -0.21
CA VAL A 132 -0.25 17.23 1.20
C VAL A 132 1.08 17.20 1.95
N LYS A 133 1.21 18.05 2.95
CA LYS A 133 2.41 18.02 3.80
C LYS A 133 2.45 16.69 4.55
N PHE A 134 3.58 15.99 4.46
CA PHE A 134 3.73 14.75 5.21
C PHE A 134 3.72 15.06 6.70
N PRO A 135 2.85 14.42 7.48
CA PRO A 135 2.79 14.69 8.92
C PRO A 135 4.04 14.16 9.62
N THR A 136 4.40 14.78 10.73
CA THR A 136 5.45 14.25 11.60
C THR A 136 5.09 12.85 12.06
N SER A 137 6.03 11.90 11.95
CA SER A 137 5.81 10.49 12.28
C SER A 137 5.81 10.21 13.79
N GLN A 138 6.17 11.21 14.61
CA GLN A 138 6.30 11.03 16.05
C GLN A 138 4.98 10.58 16.69
N GLY A 139 4.96 9.39 17.25
CA GLY A 139 3.82 8.80 17.93
C GLY A 139 2.65 8.36 17.05
N LYS A 140 2.80 8.39 15.71
CA LYS A 140 1.74 7.99 14.75
C LYS A 140 2.10 6.69 14.06
N HIS A 141 1.09 5.82 13.86
CA HIS A 141 1.24 4.63 13.06
C HIS A 141 1.29 4.99 11.56
N PHE A 142 2.08 4.26 10.76
CA PHE A 142 2.25 4.55 9.32
C PHE A 142 0.94 4.47 8.53
N VAL A 143 -0.01 3.65 8.92
CA VAL A 143 -1.37 3.64 8.33
C VAL A 143 -2.00 5.03 8.43
N ASP A 144 -1.91 5.69 9.60
CA ASP A 144 -2.48 7.03 9.78
C ASP A 144 -1.78 8.08 8.92
N LEU A 145 -0.47 7.90 8.69
CA LEU A 145 0.30 8.79 7.81
C LEU A 145 -0.14 8.62 6.34
N TRP A 146 -0.34 7.38 5.88
CA TRP A 146 -0.83 7.12 4.53
C TRP A 146 -2.28 7.57 4.33
N MET A 147 -3.11 7.50 5.37
CA MET A 147 -4.49 8.00 5.33
C MET A 147 -4.59 9.52 5.14
N THR A 148 -3.52 10.29 5.34
CA THR A 148 -3.57 11.75 5.14
C THR A 148 -3.86 12.16 3.69
N LEU A 149 -3.46 11.35 2.69
CA LEU A 149 -3.78 11.63 1.30
C LEU A 149 -5.29 11.54 1.02
N PRO A 150 -6.00 10.42 1.29
CA PRO A 150 -7.44 10.36 1.10
C PRO A 150 -8.20 11.33 2.02
N HIS A 151 -7.78 11.54 3.26
CA HIS A 151 -8.39 12.52 4.16
C HIS A 151 -8.34 13.96 3.60
N SER A 152 -7.31 14.31 2.83
CA SER A 152 -7.17 15.65 2.25
C SER A 152 -8.31 16.05 1.29
N ILE A 153 -9.09 15.07 0.86
CA ILE A 153 -10.28 15.23 0.01
C ILE A 153 -11.54 14.63 0.64
N ASN A 154 -11.57 14.50 1.97
CA ASN A 154 -12.71 14.02 2.76
C ASN A 154 -13.09 12.54 2.52
N VAL A 155 -12.19 11.70 2.09
CA VAL A 155 -12.38 10.25 2.10
C VAL A 155 -12.16 9.74 3.51
N ASN A 156 -13.18 9.16 4.12
CA ASN A 156 -13.14 8.66 5.49
C ASN A 156 -12.43 7.30 5.58
N THR A 157 -11.81 7.02 6.71
CA THR A 157 -11.23 5.70 7.01
C THR A 157 -12.33 4.66 7.19
N ILE A 158 -12.28 3.57 6.43
CA ILE A 158 -13.16 2.40 6.61
C ILE A 158 -12.54 1.45 7.63
N THR A 159 -11.26 1.14 7.46
CA THR A 159 -10.52 0.25 8.34
C THR A 159 -9.07 0.71 8.49
N LYS A 160 -8.42 0.25 9.55
CA LYS A 160 -6.95 0.38 9.73
C LYS A 160 -6.23 -0.98 9.67
N ARG A 161 -6.98 -2.06 9.43
CA ARG A 161 -6.41 -3.39 9.28
C ARG A 161 -5.75 -3.53 7.92
N LEU A 162 -4.59 -4.17 7.89
CA LEU A 162 -3.89 -4.50 6.66
C LEU A 162 -4.64 -5.63 5.95
N SER A 163 -4.70 -5.56 4.63
CA SER A 163 -5.35 -6.56 3.80
C SER A 163 -4.32 -7.30 2.94
N LEU A 164 -4.34 -8.62 3.01
CA LEU A 164 -3.61 -9.52 2.15
C LEU A 164 -4.52 -10.72 1.87
N PHE A 165 -4.73 -11.03 0.60
CA PHE A 165 -5.57 -12.15 0.19
C PHE A 165 -4.71 -13.15 -0.57
N ILE A 166 -4.94 -14.41 -0.27
CA ILE A 166 -4.31 -15.55 -0.95
C ILE A 166 -5.38 -16.34 -1.69
N THR A 167 -5.03 -16.90 -2.84
CA THR A 167 -5.93 -17.75 -3.62
C THR A 167 -6.02 -19.16 -3.03
N LYS A 168 -7.02 -19.92 -3.47
CA LYS A 168 -7.12 -21.35 -3.14
C LYS A 168 -5.91 -22.15 -3.64
N GLU A 169 -5.40 -21.81 -4.81
CA GLU A 169 -4.23 -22.43 -5.42
C GLU A 169 -2.98 -22.18 -4.58
N GLU A 170 -2.77 -20.96 -4.12
CA GLU A 170 -1.66 -20.60 -3.22
C GLU A 170 -1.76 -21.32 -1.87
N GLN A 171 -2.97 -21.42 -1.32
CA GLN A 171 -3.22 -22.16 -0.09
C GLN A 171 -2.92 -23.64 -0.27
N LEU A 172 -3.45 -24.28 -1.33
CA LEU A 172 -3.20 -25.68 -1.64
C LEU A 172 -1.71 -25.95 -1.91
N PHE A 173 -1.03 -25.03 -2.58
CA PHE A 173 0.42 -25.13 -2.77
C PHE A 173 1.17 -25.16 -1.42
N ALA A 174 0.82 -24.28 -0.49
CA ALA A 174 1.42 -24.24 0.84
C ALA A 174 1.12 -25.53 1.63
N GLU A 175 -0.12 -25.99 1.66
CA GLU A 175 -0.54 -27.23 2.32
C GLU A 175 0.21 -28.44 1.77
N ASN A 176 0.25 -28.61 0.44
CA ASN A 176 0.97 -29.68 -0.22
C ASN A 176 2.48 -29.65 0.05
N THR A 177 3.05 -28.45 0.16
CA THR A 177 4.47 -28.27 0.49
C THR A 177 4.76 -28.73 1.92
N LEU A 178 3.89 -28.40 2.86
CA LEU A 178 4.00 -28.84 4.25
C LEU A 178 3.87 -30.36 4.37
N ILE A 179 2.89 -30.97 3.70
CA ILE A 179 2.69 -32.42 3.67
C ILE A 179 3.92 -33.14 3.10
N LYS A 180 4.43 -32.69 1.94
CA LYS A 180 5.64 -33.27 1.31
C LYS A 180 6.88 -33.18 2.18
N SER A 181 6.93 -32.16 3.04
CA SER A 181 8.04 -31.94 3.98
C SER A 181 7.83 -32.67 5.33
N GLY A 182 6.70 -33.36 5.54
CA GLY A 182 6.35 -33.99 6.81
C GLY A 182 6.10 -32.99 7.95
N LEU A 183 5.62 -31.79 7.61
CA LEU A 183 5.44 -30.67 8.55
C LEU A 183 3.96 -30.33 8.81
N ASP A 184 3.04 -31.02 8.17
CA ASP A 184 1.59 -30.77 8.23
C ASP A 184 1.00 -30.87 9.65
N ASN A 185 1.60 -31.70 10.52
CA ASN A 185 1.20 -31.88 11.92
C ASN A 185 2.16 -31.22 12.93
N LYS A 186 3.04 -30.33 12.48
CA LYS A 186 4.02 -29.65 13.34
C LYS A 186 3.54 -28.25 13.77
N LEU A 187 3.99 -27.84 14.94
CA LEU A 187 3.89 -26.46 15.38
C LEU A 187 5.00 -25.67 14.66
N LEU A 188 4.67 -24.99 13.58
CA LEU A 188 5.64 -24.24 12.79
C LEU A 188 5.92 -22.87 13.42
N ILE A 189 7.19 -22.55 13.60
CA ILE A 189 7.65 -21.30 14.18
C ILE A 189 8.66 -20.64 13.26
N GLY A 190 8.28 -19.55 12.59
CA GLY A 190 9.20 -18.76 11.77
C GLY A 190 10.09 -17.85 12.60
N LEU A 191 11.40 -17.87 12.38
CA LEU A 191 12.36 -16.99 13.03
C LEU A 191 12.95 -16.00 12.02
N GLN A 192 12.79 -14.71 12.30
CA GLN A 192 13.49 -13.66 11.56
C GLN A 192 14.81 -13.35 12.28
N VAL A 193 15.87 -14.06 11.89
CA VAL A 193 17.17 -14.03 12.59
C VAL A 193 18.09 -12.90 12.13
N ALA A 194 17.86 -12.30 10.95
CA ALA A 194 18.72 -11.27 10.40
C ALA A 194 17.92 -10.13 9.75
N SER A 195 18.44 -8.92 9.85
CA SER A 195 17.96 -7.74 9.15
C SER A 195 18.84 -7.44 7.92
N PHE A 196 18.67 -6.26 7.31
CA PHE A 196 19.60 -5.81 6.29
C PHE A 196 21.02 -5.60 6.84
N PRO A 197 22.06 -5.88 6.07
CA PRO A 197 23.45 -5.73 6.54
C PRO A 197 23.75 -4.39 7.20
N THR A 198 23.18 -3.30 6.66
CA THR A 198 23.31 -1.94 7.23
C THR A 198 22.52 -1.73 8.54
N LYS A 199 21.75 -2.70 8.97
CA LYS A 199 20.92 -2.69 10.18
C LYS A 199 21.24 -3.83 11.14
N ALA A 200 22.31 -4.60 10.89
CA ALA A 200 22.72 -5.75 11.69
C ALA A 200 22.93 -5.43 13.18
N TYR A 201 23.17 -4.17 13.52
CA TYR A 201 23.24 -3.72 14.91
C TYR A 201 21.93 -3.89 15.71
N ARG A 202 20.82 -4.22 15.02
CA ARG A 202 19.51 -4.51 15.63
C ARG A 202 19.23 -5.99 15.78
N ASP A 203 20.11 -6.84 15.20
CA ASP A 203 19.88 -8.27 15.19
C ASP A 203 20.15 -8.82 16.59
N TRP A 204 19.28 -9.71 17.02
CA TRP A 204 19.47 -10.43 18.26
C TRP A 204 20.58 -11.47 18.04
N PRO A 205 21.53 -11.65 18.98
CA PRO A 205 22.60 -12.63 18.85
C PRO A 205 22.07 -14.03 18.56
N ILE A 206 22.72 -14.74 17.64
CA ILE A 206 22.25 -16.08 17.18
C ILE A 206 22.18 -17.08 18.33
N GLU A 207 23.07 -16.96 19.30
CA GLU A 207 23.11 -17.82 20.50
C GLU A 207 21.80 -17.75 21.29
N HIS A 208 21.20 -16.59 21.37
CA HIS A 208 19.91 -16.39 22.05
C HIS A 208 18.74 -17.01 21.26
N PHE A 209 18.80 -17.00 19.91
CA PHE A 209 17.82 -17.72 19.12
C PHE A 209 17.93 -19.23 19.35
N LEU A 210 19.17 -19.78 19.42
CA LEU A 210 19.39 -21.21 19.70
C LEU A 210 18.87 -21.58 21.09
N GLU A 211 19.15 -20.76 22.11
CA GLU A 211 18.62 -20.98 23.46
C GLU A 211 17.09 -20.95 23.48
N LEU A 212 16.47 -19.98 22.77
CA LEU A 212 15.02 -19.88 22.65
C LEU A 212 14.43 -21.16 21.98
N CYS A 213 15.02 -21.59 20.87
CA CYS A 213 14.59 -22.80 20.17
C CYS A 213 14.65 -24.02 21.08
N ASN A 214 15.74 -24.21 21.83
CA ASN A 214 15.87 -25.31 22.78
C ASN A 214 14.80 -25.27 23.87
N LYS A 215 14.53 -24.11 24.45
CA LYS A 215 13.45 -23.93 25.43
C LYS A 215 12.07 -24.28 24.86
N ILE A 216 11.82 -23.90 23.61
CA ILE A 216 10.55 -24.19 22.93
C ILE A 216 10.42 -25.69 22.65
N ILE A 217 11.45 -26.36 22.11
CA ILE A 217 11.43 -27.80 21.81
C ILE A 217 11.19 -28.61 23.10
N ASN A 218 11.85 -28.22 24.18
CA ASN A 218 11.66 -28.89 25.48
C ASN A 218 10.21 -28.80 26.00
N LYS A 219 9.50 -27.72 25.64
CA LYS A 219 8.10 -27.52 26.04
C LYS A 219 7.11 -28.07 25.01
N TYR A 220 7.43 -27.99 23.73
CA TYR A 220 6.57 -28.37 22.61
C TYR A 220 7.35 -29.31 21.69
N GLN A 221 7.27 -30.62 21.94
CA GLN A 221 8.05 -31.63 21.21
C GLN A 221 7.71 -31.70 19.70
N ASN A 222 6.56 -31.19 19.28
CA ASN A 222 6.17 -31.11 17.89
C ASN A 222 6.54 -29.78 17.22
N ALA A 223 7.28 -28.88 17.90
CA ALA A 223 7.74 -27.63 17.31
C ALA A 223 8.79 -27.88 16.23
N HIS A 224 8.70 -27.07 15.13
CA HIS A 224 9.64 -27.04 14.02
C HIS A 224 9.91 -25.60 13.62
N PHE A 225 11.19 -25.25 13.29
CA PHE A 225 11.63 -23.90 13.01
C PHE A 225 12.02 -23.72 11.55
#